data_f748107e528eb58da7cb5754b6a4fd5c
#
_entry.id   f748107e528eb58da7cb5754b6a4fd5c
#
_cell.length_a   1.000
_cell.length_b   1.000
_cell.length_c   1.000
_cell.angle_alpha   90.00
_cell.angle_beta   90.00
_cell.angle_gamma   90.00
#
_symmetry.space_group_name_H-M   'P 1'
#
loop_
_entity.id
_entity.type
_entity.pdbx_description
1 polymer ?
#
loop_
_entity_poly.entity_id
_entity_poly.type
_entity_poly.pdbx_seq_one_letter_code
_entity_poly.pdbx_strand_id
1 'polypeptide(L)'
;MNRARKLSCVAAVAVAALSASVVPGPVAIAAELPQPVTAGALPTPQTDGVVFAVAIAGNTAIAGGRFSKARPAGVAPGGPGEVTRNNLVAFDVTTGELLPWAPVVSGSVFSGADPGPFCKPADAGRWICDTVFRIEVSPDSKKVYVGGDFDKVDGQWRSRVAAFDAATGALDPNFKPNVAGRVRGLSITADTVYLGGGFNAVDGVPRTRLAAVSTGNGALLPWAPAADREVFAVLAAPAQGRTVIGGAFDNVNGTYRHGLTAVDAASGALVPWEWVTPSPDDTITDLVTDGTGTVYLGSYNWRGGNPRLEGRGAIDIATGKPRWLDGCYGDTQSVAVAGGVLYSASHAHNCAAINAVPENGPIDYHRLLAETTTATGTAQRNVNHVRFGDPIPELLPWLPNTNGGPASSPWLNGPWAVDVDGRYVVVGGEFTMVNGSAQQSLTRFAARGVPGAVNNGPQMPFPAPELNRNLFAGISIRWTGTWDAQNREIRYEVMRAGTANPIYTTTSSAWPWSATTMSFTDDQAPQGRVEYWIRAVDADGAVLSTPRSSIG
;
A
#
# COMPACT_ATOMS: atom_id res chain seq x y z
N MET A 1 25.39 91.93 -46.08
CA MET A 1 25.92 92.43 -44.81
C MET A 1 25.08 91.86 -43.71
N ASN A 2 25.59 90.97 -42.95
CA ASN A 2 25.34 90.72 -41.55
C ASN A 2 25.74 89.24 -41.19
N ARG A 3 26.73 89.15 -40.34
CA ARG A 3 27.35 87.94 -39.84
C ARG A 3 26.37 87.36 -38.76
N ALA A 4 26.01 86.07 -38.86
CA ALA A 4 25.42 85.30 -37.77
C ALA A 4 26.48 84.45 -37.08
N ARG A 5 26.61 84.67 -35.79
CA ARG A 5 27.49 83.90 -34.91
C ARG A 5 26.89 82.54 -34.62
N LYS A 6 27.68 81.46 -34.77
CA LYS A 6 27.34 80.11 -34.30
C LYS A 6 27.61 80.05 -32.81
N LEU A 7 26.62 79.72 -31.97
CA LEU A 7 26.77 79.23 -30.62
C LEU A 7 26.80 77.69 -30.65
N SER A 8 27.85 77.11 -30.14
CA SER A 8 27.95 75.67 -29.92
C SER A 8 27.44 75.37 -28.52
N CYS A 9 26.36 74.59 -28.39
CA CYS A 9 25.91 74.00 -27.14
C CYS A 9 26.57 72.63 -26.97
N VAL A 10 27.37 72.45 -25.93
CA VAL A 10 27.87 71.16 -25.47
C VAL A 10 26.82 70.56 -24.56
N ALA A 11 26.20 69.46 -25.00
CA ALA A 11 25.30 68.68 -24.15
C ALA A 11 26.11 67.65 -23.39
N ALA A 12 26.15 67.75 -22.07
CA ALA A 12 26.70 66.75 -21.19
C ALA A 12 25.67 65.62 -20.99
N VAL A 13 25.99 64.43 -21.48
CA VAL A 13 25.17 63.23 -21.23
C VAL A 13 25.60 62.63 -19.87
N ALA A 14 24.73 62.77 -18.86
CA ALA A 14 24.88 62.05 -17.58
C ALA A 14 24.34 60.62 -17.76
N VAL A 15 25.26 59.64 -17.74
CA VAL A 15 24.89 58.20 -17.68
C VAL A 15 24.56 57.86 -16.21
N ALA A 16 23.26 57.75 -15.92
CA ALA A 16 22.79 57.18 -14.64
C ALA A 16 22.91 55.64 -14.71
N ALA A 17 23.85 55.05 -13.99
CA ALA A 17 23.94 53.63 -13.78
C ALA A 17 22.79 53.21 -12.81
N LEU A 18 21.72 52.62 -13.32
CA LEU A 18 20.76 51.88 -12.52
C LEU A 18 21.38 50.56 -12.04
N SER A 19 21.82 50.48 -10.79
CA SER A 19 22.13 49.24 -10.13
C SER A 19 20.80 48.54 -9.75
N ALA A 20 20.37 47.57 -10.59
CA ALA A 20 19.29 46.69 -10.25
C ALA A 20 19.75 45.74 -9.11
N SER A 21 19.31 46.01 -7.89
CA SER A 21 19.43 45.04 -6.79
C SER A 21 18.51 43.86 -7.11
N VAL A 22 19.09 42.71 -7.49
CA VAL A 22 18.38 41.42 -7.57
C VAL A 22 17.99 41.03 -6.14
N VAL A 23 16.75 41.23 -5.76
CA VAL A 23 16.18 40.65 -4.54
C VAL A 23 16.07 39.15 -4.82
N PRO A 24 16.74 38.26 -4.09
CA PRO A 24 16.51 36.83 -4.27
C PRO A 24 15.04 36.55 -3.96
N GLY A 25 14.33 35.98 -4.92
CA GLY A 25 12.97 35.49 -4.70
C GLY A 25 12.97 34.44 -3.57
N PRO A 26 11.84 34.22 -2.91
CA PRO A 26 11.75 33.19 -1.86
C PRO A 26 12.21 31.86 -2.49
N VAL A 27 13.22 31.26 -1.89
CA VAL A 27 13.62 29.87 -2.19
C VAL A 27 12.38 29.03 -1.83
N ALA A 28 11.74 28.42 -2.81
CA ALA A 28 10.68 27.45 -2.57
C ALA A 28 11.35 26.30 -1.79
N ILE A 29 11.06 26.21 -0.49
CA ILE A 29 11.40 25.03 0.30
C ILE A 29 10.58 23.91 -0.32
N ALA A 30 11.23 22.91 -0.91
CA ALA A 30 10.55 21.71 -1.35
C ALA A 30 9.75 21.17 -0.18
N ALA A 31 8.45 20.90 -0.38
CA ALA A 31 7.64 20.31 0.67
C ALA A 31 8.27 18.99 1.11
N GLU A 32 8.43 18.81 2.41
CA GLU A 32 8.97 17.57 2.96
C GLU A 32 8.02 16.42 2.58
N LEU A 33 8.58 15.32 2.08
CA LEU A 33 7.80 14.14 1.71
C LEU A 33 7.16 13.52 2.97
N PRO A 34 5.95 12.97 2.85
CA PRO A 34 5.31 12.29 3.96
C PRO A 34 6.14 11.08 4.39
N GLN A 35 6.21 10.86 5.70
CA GLN A 35 7.01 9.78 6.27
C GLN A 35 6.13 8.55 6.49
N PRO A 36 6.43 7.40 5.84
CA PRO A 36 5.75 6.14 6.13
C PRO A 36 6.09 5.63 7.53
N VAL A 37 5.36 4.60 7.97
CA VAL A 37 5.71 3.83 9.18
C VAL A 37 7.09 3.17 9.02
N THR A 38 7.67 2.64 10.11
CA THR A 38 8.94 1.89 10.03
C THR A 38 8.75 0.59 9.24
N ALA A 39 9.81 0.10 8.61
CA ALA A 39 9.78 -1.13 7.81
C ALA A 39 10.05 -2.41 8.63
N GLY A 40 10.40 -2.27 9.89
CA GLY A 40 10.60 -3.40 10.80
C GLY A 40 9.27 -3.97 11.29
N ALA A 41 9.06 -5.28 11.05
CA ALA A 41 7.85 -5.97 11.49
C ALA A 41 7.82 -6.11 13.02
N LEU A 42 6.65 -5.85 13.62
CA LEU A 42 6.41 -6.10 15.03
C LEU A 42 5.95 -7.54 15.29
N PRO A 43 6.17 -8.07 16.51
CA PRO A 43 5.59 -9.35 16.90
C PRO A 43 4.08 -9.36 16.68
N THR A 44 3.58 -10.20 15.79
CA THR A 44 2.18 -10.24 15.34
C THR A 44 1.63 -11.65 15.40
N PRO A 45 0.37 -11.88 15.80
CA PRO A 45 -0.27 -13.19 15.73
C PRO A 45 -0.23 -13.76 14.31
N GLN A 46 -0.43 -15.06 14.20
CA GLN A 46 -0.39 -15.79 12.94
C GLN A 46 -1.66 -16.61 12.77
N THR A 47 -2.07 -16.89 11.53
CA THR A 47 -3.16 -17.82 11.22
C THR A 47 -2.64 -19.03 10.43
N ASP A 48 -3.40 -20.12 10.41
CA ASP A 48 -3.06 -21.34 9.66
C ASP A 48 -3.54 -21.31 8.19
N GLY A 49 -4.15 -20.22 7.75
CA GLY A 49 -4.67 -20.04 6.38
C GLY A 49 -4.54 -18.60 5.88
N VAL A 50 -5.28 -18.27 4.84
CA VAL A 50 -5.17 -16.98 4.15
C VAL A 50 -6.03 -15.92 4.84
N VAL A 51 -5.48 -14.72 5.03
CA VAL A 51 -6.17 -13.52 5.48
C VAL A 51 -6.45 -12.63 4.26
N PHE A 52 -7.72 -12.44 3.91
CA PHE A 52 -8.14 -11.64 2.75
C PHE A 52 -8.58 -10.23 3.10
N ALA A 53 -8.85 -9.95 4.37
CA ALA A 53 -9.28 -8.64 4.84
C ALA A 53 -8.68 -8.32 6.22
N VAL A 54 -8.32 -7.07 6.42
CA VAL A 54 -7.92 -6.52 7.73
C VAL A 54 -8.60 -5.17 7.93
N ALA A 55 -8.90 -4.82 9.19
CA ALA A 55 -9.41 -3.51 9.55
C ALA A 55 -8.94 -3.13 10.97
N ILE A 56 -8.71 -1.85 11.21
CA ILE A 56 -8.30 -1.31 12.52
C ILE A 56 -9.47 -0.52 13.11
N ALA A 57 -9.95 -0.93 14.28
CA ALA A 57 -10.99 -0.26 15.06
C ALA A 57 -10.39 0.19 16.40
N GLY A 58 -9.93 1.42 16.48
CA GLY A 58 -9.22 1.93 17.66
C GLY A 58 -7.93 1.15 17.95
N ASN A 59 -7.86 0.41 19.06
CA ASN A 59 -6.71 -0.43 19.39
C ASN A 59 -6.89 -1.90 18.95
N THR A 60 -7.99 -2.23 18.30
CA THR A 60 -8.28 -3.60 17.85
C THR A 60 -8.02 -3.74 16.36
N ALA A 61 -7.11 -4.62 15.98
CA ALA A 61 -6.97 -5.07 14.60
C ALA A 61 -7.81 -6.34 14.43
N ILE A 62 -8.61 -6.37 13.36
CA ILE A 62 -9.50 -7.48 13.03
C ILE A 62 -9.07 -8.03 11.68
N ALA A 63 -8.93 -9.35 11.59
CA ALA A 63 -8.54 -10.04 10.36
C ALA A 63 -9.57 -11.10 10.00
N GLY A 64 -9.89 -11.15 8.71
CA GLY A 64 -10.85 -12.11 8.16
C GLY A 64 -10.27 -12.82 6.93
N GLY A 65 -10.73 -14.06 6.71
CA GLY A 65 -10.19 -14.82 5.61
C GLY A 65 -10.73 -16.25 5.53
N ARG A 66 -9.82 -17.19 5.29
CA ARG A 66 -10.09 -18.62 5.29
C ARG A 66 -9.01 -19.33 6.10
N PHE A 67 -9.26 -19.46 7.38
CA PHE A 67 -8.38 -20.13 8.36
C PHE A 67 -9.21 -20.76 9.48
N SER A 68 -8.59 -21.64 10.27
CA SER A 68 -9.26 -22.34 11.37
C SER A 68 -8.62 -22.07 12.73
N LYS A 69 -7.40 -21.59 12.76
CA LYS A 69 -6.61 -21.37 13.96
C LYS A 69 -5.87 -20.05 13.91
N ALA A 70 -5.62 -19.50 15.11
CA ALA A 70 -4.68 -18.41 15.32
C ALA A 70 -3.74 -18.74 16.49
N ARG A 71 -2.51 -18.22 16.45
CA ARG A 71 -1.49 -18.44 17.46
C ARG A 71 -0.70 -17.17 17.75
N PRO A 72 -0.13 -17.03 18.94
CA PRO A 72 0.69 -15.87 19.29
C PRO A 72 1.91 -15.70 18.37
N ALA A 73 2.48 -14.50 18.35
CA ALA A 73 3.70 -14.18 17.63
C ALA A 73 4.84 -15.15 17.98
N GLY A 74 5.59 -15.61 16.96
CA GLY A 74 6.73 -16.51 17.13
C GLY A 74 6.41 -17.95 17.55
N VAL A 75 5.13 -18.28 17.76
CA VAL A 75 4.72 -19.63 18.13
C VAL A 75 4.54 -20.49 16.87
N ALA A 76 5.10 -21.70 16.89
CA ALA A 76 4.93 -22.69 15.82
C ALA A 76 3.50 -23.26 15.80
N PRO A 77 3.03 -23.78 14.65
CA PRO A 77 1.73 -24.50 14.58
C PRO A 77 1.62 -25.61 15.64
N GLY A 78 0.49 -25.65 16.34
CA GLY A 78 0.25 -26.59 17.44
C GLY A 78 0.93 -26.21 18.76
N GLY A 79 1.61 -25.08 18.84
CA GLY A 79 2.34 -24.63 20.02
C GLY A 79 1.46 -23.94 21.08
N PRO A 80 2.07 -23.51 22.20
CA PRO A 80 1.35 -22.91 23.31
C PRO A 80 0.54 -21.67 22.91
N GLY A 81 -0.71 -21.57 23.37
CA GLY A 81 -1.58 -20.42 23.09
C GLY A 81 -2.22 -20.43 21.70
N GLU A 82 -2.03 -21.47 20.89
CA GLU A 82 -2.83 -21.64 19.67
C GLU A 82 -4.30 -21.88 20.04
N VAL A 83 -5.19 -21.14 19.37
CA VAL A 83 -6.64 -21.17 19.63
C VAL A 83 -7.42 -21.38 18.33
N THR A 84 -8.60 -21.98 18.43
CA THR A 84 -9.53 -22.04 17.28
C THR A 84 -10.06 -20.65 16.95
N ARG A 85 -9.98 -20.28 15.67
CA ARG A 85 -10.51 -19.04 15.11
C ARG A 85 -11.02 -19.33 13.70
N ASN A 86 -12.34 -19.38 13.53
CA ASN A 86 -12.93 -19.74 12.24
C ASN A 86 -13.19 -18.48 11.41
N ASN A 87 -12.23 -18.18 10.52
CA ASN A 87 -12.31 -17.16 9.50
C ASN A 87 -12.35 -15.71 10.00
N LEU A 88 -12.36 -15.49 11.32
CA LEU A 88 -12.23 -14.18 11.98
C LEU A 88 -11.34 -14.29 13.22
N VAL A 89 -10.49 -13.27 13.41
CA VAL A 89 -9.63 -13.12 14.58
C VAL A 89 -9.43 -11.65 14.87
N ALA A 90 -9.32 -11.28 16.14
CA ALA A 90 -8.89 -9.95 16.54
C ALA A 90 -7.69 -10.01 17.49
N PHE A 91 -6.89 -8.96 17.46
CA PHE A 91 -5.74 -8.78 18.33
C PHE A 91 -5.55 -7.29 18.67
N ASP A 92 -4.91 -7.01 19.78
CA ASP A 92 -4.53 -5.65 20.14
C ASP A 92 -3.43 -5.15 19.18
N VAL A 93 -3.69 -4.06 18.46
CA VAL A 93 -2.77 -3.54 17.46
C VAL A 93 -1.49 -2.96 18.07
N THR A 94 -1.51 -2.62 19.37
CA THR A 94 -0.35 -2.09 20.09
C THR A 94 0.58 -3.20 20.57
N THR A 95 0.01 -4.23 21.22
CA THR A 95 0.81 -5.31 21.83
C THR A 95 1.00 -6.51 20.90
N GLY A 96 0.06 -6.78 20.00
CA GLY A 96 -0.01 -8.00 19.20
C GLY A 96 -0.61 -9.18 19.95
N GLU A 97 -1.24 -8.97 21.09
CA GLU A 97 -1.89 -10.05 21.83
C GLU A 97 -3.24 -10.41 21.22
N LEU A 98 -3.51 -11.73 21.11
CA LEU A 98 -4.79 -12.23 20.66
C LEU A 98 -5.90 -11.83 21.65
N LEU A 99 -6.98 -11.28 21.13
CA LEU A 99 -8.16 -10.91 21.91
C LEU A 99 -9.17 -12.06 21.99
N PRO A 100 -10.05 -12.09 23.01
CA PRO A 100 -11.11 -13.07 23.12
C PRO A 100 -12.21 -12.89 22.06
N TRP A 101 -12.16 -11.86 21.25
CA TRP A 101 -13.03 -11.56 20.13
C TRP A 101 -12.96 -12.70 19.08
N ALA A 102 -13.97 -13.56 18.99
CA ALA A 102 -13.87 -14.82 18.26
C ALA A 102 -15.22 -15.29 17.66
N PRO A 103 -15.91 -14.49 16.84
CA PRO A 103 -17.08 -14.97 16.11
C PRO A 103 -16.71 -16.14 15.19
N VAL A 104 -17.62 -17.10 15.05
CA VAL A 104 -17.42 -18.29 14.21
C VAL A 104 -18.15 -18.11 12.90
N VAL A 105 -17.43 -17.77 11.85
CA VAL A 105 -17.96 -17.72 10.48
C VAL A 105 -17.86 -19.10 9.84
N SER A 106 -18.96 -19.59 9.25
CA SER A 106 -19.02 -20.91 8.63
C SER A 106 -19.97 -20.94 7.42
N GLY A 107 -19.87 -22.01 6.62
CA GLY A 107 -20.72 -22.26 5.47
C GLY A 107 -21.42 -23.61 5.55
N SER A 108 -22.61 -23.70 4.98
CA SER A 108 -23.30 -24.97 4.77
C SER A 108 -22.64 -25.77 3.65
N VAL A 109 -22.69 -27.10 3.77
CA VAL A 109 -22.26 -28.01 2.70
C VAL A 109 -23.25 -27.94 1.55
N PHE A 110 -22.78 -27.79 0.33
CA PHE A 110 -23.60 -27.87 -0.89
C PHE A 110 -22.95 -28.78 -1.94
N SER A 111 -23.76 -29.33 -2.85
CA SER A 111 -23.30 -30.17 -3.96
C SER A 111 -23.27 -29.36 -5.26
N GLY A 112 -22.31 -29.63 -6.13
CA GLY A 112 -22.20 -28.95 -7.42
C GLY A 112 -20.80 -29.02 -8.03
N ALA A 113 -20.62 -28.27 -9.12
CA ALA A 113 -19.30 -28.05 -9.70
C ALA A 113 -18.38 -27.34 -8.71
N ASP A 114 -17.06 -27.47 -8.94
CA ASP A 114 -16.04 -26.78 -8.14
C ASP A 114 -16.28 -25.25 -8.18
N PRO A 115 -16.56 -24.61 -7.04
CA PRO A 115 -16.81 -23.16 -6.97
C PRO A 115 -15.54 -22.34 -7.03
N GLY A 116 -14.38 -22.97 -7.19
CA GLY A 116 -13.08 -22.33 -7.27
C GLY A 116 -12.34 -22.23 -5.92
N PRO A 117 -11.15 -21.61 -5.92
CA PRO A 117 -10.18 -21.73 -4.84
C PRO A 117 -10.57 -21.03 -3.53
N PHE A 118 -11.63 -20.24 -3.53
CA PHE A 118 -12.13 -19.56 -2.31
C PHE A 118 -13.02 -20.43 -1.43
N CYS A 119 -13.45 -21.59 -1.92
CA CYS A 119 -14.18 -22.58 -1.15
C CYS A 119 -13.28 -23.80 -0.87
N LYS A 120 -13.72 -24.66 0.03
CA LYS A 120 -12.99 -25.89 0.38
C LYS A 120 -13.84 -27.11 0.08
N PRO A 121 -13.25 -28.26 -0.30
CA PRO A 121 -13.98 -29.51 -0.41
C PRO A 121 -14.45 -29.96 0.98
N ALA A 122 -15.71 -30.43 1.07
CA ALA A 122 -16.23 -31.15 2.22
C ALA A 122 -16.01 -32.64 2.05
N ASP A 123 -16.33 -33.16 0.84
CA ASP A 123 -16.05 -34.50 0.34
C ASP A 123 -16.23 -34.52 -1.19
N ALA A 124 -16.29 -35.71 -1.82
CA ALA A 124 -16.41 -35.83 -3.28
C ALA A 124 -17.65 -35.13 -3.84
N GLY A 125 -17.44 -34.05 -4.62
CA GLY A 125 -18.48 -33.25 -5.25
C GLY A 125 -19.30 -32.37 -4.31
N ARG A 126 -18.86 -32.20 -3.05
CA ARG A 126 -19.46 -31.27 -2.08
C ARG A 126 -18.46 -30.25 -1.55
N TRP A 127 -18.92 -29.05 -1.31
CA TRP A 127 -18.12 -27.87 -1.03
C TRP A 127 -18.65 -27.10 0.16
N ILE A 128 -17.76 -26.34 0.81
CA ILE A 128 -18.08 -25.35 1.84
C ILE A 128 -17.45 -24.02 1.42
N CYS A 129 -18.27 -22.97 1.34
CA CYS A 129 -17.78 -21.60 1.20
C CYS A 129 -18.02 -20.86 2.52
N ASP A 130 -16.94 -20.42 3.15
CA ASP A 130 -16.98 -19.76 4.47
C ASP A 130 -15.96 -18.62 4.56
N THR A 131 -15.47 -18.14 3.42
CA THR A 131 -14.44 -17.10 3.33
C THR A 131 -15.00 -15.72 3.66
N VAL A 132 -14.27 -14.95 4.48
CA VAL A 132 -14.46 -13.51 4.67
C VAL A 132 -13.57 -12.77 3.68
N PHE A 133 -14.16 -11.90 2.87
CA PHE A 133 -13.45 -11.12 1.84
C PHE A 133 -13.26 -9.65 2.18
N ARG A 134 -14.15 -9.07 2.97
CA ARG A 134 -14.11 -7.67 3.33
C ARG A 134 -14.50 -7.46 4.78
N ILE A 135 -13.81 -6.53 5.43
CA ILE A 135 -14.13 -6.03 6.76
C ILE A 135 -14.16 -4.51 6.68
N GLU A 136 -15.21 -3.90 7.24
CA GLU A 136 -15.32 -2.45 7.34
C GLU A 136 -15.79 -2.07 8.74
N VAL A 137 -15.25 -0.97 9.25
CA VAL A 137 -15.61 -0.42 10.56
C VAL A 137 -16.58 0.73 10.36
N SER A 138 -17.62 0.81 11.22
CA SER A 138 -18.53 1.96 11.21
C SER A 138 -17.80 3.27 11.52
N PRO A 139 -18.26 4.43 11.01
CA PRO A 139 -17.62 5.71 11.25
C PRO A 139 -17.46 6.09 12.73
N ASP A 140 -18.32 5.57 13.61
CA ASP A 140 -18.23 5.75 15.06
C ASP A 140 -17.38 4.68 15.77
N SER A 141 -16.76 3.76 15.01
CA SER A 141 -15.94 2.64 15.46
C SER A 141 -16.61 1.67 16.42
N LYS A 142 -17.96 1.64 16.48
CA LYS A 142 -18.69 0.76 17.40
C LYS A 142 -19.09 -0.56 16.78
N LYS A 143 -19.22 -0.63 15.45
CA LYS A 143 -19.60 -1.83 14.73
C LYS A 143 -18.56 -2.22 13.71
N VAL A 144 -18.43 -3.52 13.50
CA VAL A 144 -17.64 -4.13 12.43
C VAL A 144 -18.59 -4.88 11.52
N TYR A 145 -18.50 -4.60 10.22
CA TYR A 145 -19.26 -5.29 9.19
C TYR A 145 -18.33 -6.20 8.42
N VAL A 146 -18.76 -7.42 8.15
CA VAL A 146 -18.00 -8.38 7.34
C VAL A 146 -18.82 -8.84 6.16
N GLY A 147 -18.16 -8.94 5.00
CA GLY A 147 -18.72 -9.48 3.77
C GLY A 147 -17.94 -10.69 3.30
N GLY A 148 -18.61 -11.65 2.67
CA GLY A 148 -17.91 -12.84 2.26
C GLY A 148 -18.75 -13.83 1.45
N ASP A 149 -18.36 -15.10 1.55
CA ASP A 149 -19.06 -16.23 0.92
C ASP A 149 -19.41 -17.27 2.00
N PHE A 150 -20.06 -16.83 3.04
CA PHE A 150 -20.52 -17.63 4.18
C PHE A 150 -22.04 -17.57 4.32
N ASP A 151 -22.64 -18.47 5.08
CA ASP A 151 -24.08 -18.45 5.35
C ASP A 151 -24.45 -18.55 6.83
N LYS A 152 -23.45 -18.69 7.74
CA LYS A 152 -23.68 -18.76 9.18
C LYS A 152 -22.62 -17.98 9.96
N VAL A 153 -23.05 -17.39 11.06
CA VAL A 153 -22.19 -16.83 12.10
C VAL A 153 -22.70 -17.32 13.46
N ASP A 154 -21.83 -17.90 14.28
CA ASP A 154 -22.15 -18.49 15.59
C ASP A 154 -23.36 -19.46 15.53
N GLY A 155 -23.42 -20.25 14.44
CA GLY A 155 -24.49 -21.17 14.15
C GLY A 155 -25.80 -20.53 13.68
N GLN A 156 -25.92 -19.20 13.71
CA GLN A 156 -27.08 -18.48 13.23
C GLN A 156 -26.95 -18.15 11.74
N TRP A 157 -28.07 -18.20 11.01
CA TRP A 157 -28.11 -17.84 9.60
C TRP A 157 -27.73 -16.37 9.38
N ARG A 158 -26.72 -16.13 8.55
CA ARG A 158 -26.22 -14.81 8.11
C ARG A 158 -25.73 -14.94 6.68
N SER A 159 -26.56 -14.54 5.73
CA SER A 159 -26.25 -14.73 4.31
C SER A 159 -25.28 -13.69 3.81
N ARG A 160 -23.98 -14.04 3.71
CA ARG A 160 -22.90 -13.31 3.05
C ARG A 160 -22.47 -12.00 3.73
N VAL A 161 -23.24 -11.48 4.68
CA VAL A 161 -22.91 -10.26 5.41
C VAL A 161 -23.37 -10.36 6.86
N ALA A 162 -22.58 -9.83 7.79
CA ALA A 162 -22.91 -9.79 9.21
C ALA A 162 -22.34 -8.51 9.84
N ALA A 163 -22.91 -8.10 10.98
CA ALA A 163 -22.39 -7.01 11.78
C ALA A 163 -22.12 -7.48 13.21
N PHE A 164 -21.07 -6.92 13.83
CA PHE A 164 -20.63 -7.24 15.18
C PHE A 164 -20.41 -5.97 15.99
N ASP A 165 -20.56 -6.08 17.29
CA ASP A 165 -20.02 -5.09 18.21
C ASP A 165 -18.49 -5.11 18.14
N ALA A 166 -17.86 -3.96 17.89
CA ALA A 166 -16.43 -3.88 17.65
C ALA A 166 -15.57 -4.26 18.88
N ALA A 167 -16.08 -3.98 20.09
CA ALA A 167 -15.33 -4.22 21.32
C ALA A 167 -15.44 -5.68 21.79
N THR A 168 -16.63 -6.29 21.64
CA THR A 168 -16.92 -7.61 22.23
C THR A 168 -16.95 -8.75 21.19
N GLY A 169 -17.14 -8.44 19.90
CA GLY A 169 -17.37 -9.42 18.86
C GLY A 169 -18.79 -10.02 18.87
N ALA A 170 -19.68 -9.50 19.70
CA ALA A 170 -21.06 -9.98 19.75
C ALA A 170 -21.77 -9.74 18.41
N LEU A 171 -22.37 -10.79 17.86
CA LEU A 171 -23.16 -10.72 16.63
C LEU A 171 -24.38 -9.81 16.83
N ASP A 172 -24.58 -8.82 15.94
CA ASP A 172 -25.79 -8.00 15.93
C ASP A 172 -27.00 -8.85 15.49
N PRO A 173 -27.96 -9.11 16.39
CA PRO A 173 -29.09 -9.95 16.07
C PRO A 173 -30.09 -9.31 15.09
N ASN A 174 -30.03 -7.98 14.94
CA ASN A 174 -30.96 -7.23 14.10
C ASN A 174 -30.44 -7.08 12.65
N PHE A 175 -29.12 -7.05 12.47
CA PHE A 175 -28.51 -6.90 11.14
C PHE A 175 -28.43 -8.28 10.44
N LYS A 176 -29.38 -8.57 9.57
CA LYS A 176 -29.51 -9.88 8.90
C LYS A 176 -30.08 -9.82 7.48
N PRO A 177 -29.54 -8.98 6.58
CA PRO A 177 -29.98 -8.99 5.19
C PRO A 177 -29.66 -10.35 4.56
N ASN A 178 -30.55 -10.85 3.67
CA ASN A 178 -30.34 -12.11 2.95
C ASN A 178 -29.81 -11.84 1.55
N VAL A 179 -28.49 -11.94 1.38
CA VAL A 179 -27.80 -11.67 0.11
C VAL A 179 -27.59 -12.97 -0.68
N ALA A 180 -28.13 -13.03 -1.89
CA ALA A 180 -28.08 -14.23 -2.75
C ALA A 180 -26.81 -14.27 -3.62
N GLY A 181 -25.64 -14.45 -2.99
CA GLY A 181 -24.31 -14.55 -3.62
C GLY A 181 -23.26 -13.77 -2.85
N ARG A 182 -21.97 -14.00 -3.18
CA ARG A 182 -20.84 -13.46 -2.43
C ARG A 182 -20.80 -11.94 -2.39
N VAL A 183 -20.36 -11.40 -1.26
CA VAL A 183 -20.07 -9.99 -1.04
C VAL A 183 -18.57 -9.77 -1.01
N ARG A 184 -18.07 -8.88 -1.86
CA ARG A 184 -16.65 -8.55 -2.01
C ARG A 184 -16.33 -7.12 -1.57
N GLY A 185 -17.23 -6.19 -1.84
CA GLY A 185 -17.11 -4.78 -1.51
C GLY A 185 -18.09 -4.37 -0.44
N LEU A 186 -17.62 -3.63 0.54
CA LEU A 186 -18.40 -2.96 1.57
C LEU A 186 -17.98 -1.51 1.68
N SER A 187 -18.93 -0.64 1.97
CA SER A 187 -18.65 0.72 2.43
C SER A 187 -19.76 1.19 3.36
N ILE A 188 -19.40 1.83 4.46
CA ILE A 188 -20.32 2.12 5.56
C ILE A 188 -20.43 3.64 5.75
N THR A 189 -21.64 4.14 5.78
CA THR A 189 -21.96 5.47 6.29
C THR A 189 -22.67 5.36 7.64
N ALA A 190 -23.12 6.47 8.19
CA ALA A 190 -23.83 6.48 9.47
C ALA A 190 -25.13 5.61 9.44
N ASP A 191 -25.80 5.57 8.30
CA ASP A 191 -27.12 4.95 8.13
C ASP A 191 -27.19 3.85 7.07
N THR A 192 -26.17 3.71 6.23
CA THR A 192 -26.18 2.86 5.03
C THR A 192 -24.96 1.96 4.96
N VAL A 193 -25.18 0.68 4.66
CA VAL A 193 -24.18 -0.30 4.24
C VAL A 193 -24.34 -0.50 2.73
N TYR A 194 -23.39 -0.07 1.93
CA TYR A 194 -23.31 -0.36 0.51
C TYR A 194 -22.63 -1.69 0.28
N LEU A 195 -23.21 -2.52 -0.58
CA LEU A 195 -22.78 -3.87 -0.90
C LEU A 195 -22.39 -3.96 -2.38
N GLY A 196 -21.22 -4.54 -2.65
CA GLY A 196 -20.78 -4.95 -3.98
C GLY A 196 -20.40 -6.43 -3.99
N GLY A 197 -20.61 -7.13 -5.11
CA GLY A 197 -20.23 -8.54 -5.17
C GLY A 197 -20.73 -9.31 -6.38
N GLY A 198 -20.86 -10.63 -6.21
CA GLY A 198 -21.34 -11.57 -7.22
C GLY A 198 -22.82 -11.94 -7.06
N PHE A 199 -23.59 -11.25 -6.24
CA PHE A 199 -24.99 -11.56 -5.93
C PHE A 199 -25.98 -11.02 -6.99
N ASN A 200 -27.20 -11.54 -7.00
CA ASN A 200 -28.26 -11.13 -7.91
C ASN A 200 -29.58 -10.75 -7.21
N ALA A 201 -29.68 -10.92 -5.89
CA ALA A 201 -30.84 -10.51 -5.10
C ALA A 201 -30.43 -10.20 -3.64
N VAL A 202 -31.22 -9.35 -2.98
CA VAL A 202 -31.18 -9.11 -1.53
C VAL A 202 -32.61 -9.17 -1.00
N ASP A 203 -32.85 -9.94 0.06
CA ASP A 203 -34.17 -10.17 0.66
C ASP A 203 -35.25 -10.63 -0.37
N GLY A 204 -34.83 -11.41 -1.38
CA GLY A 204 -35.68 -11.87 -2.48
C GLY A 204 -35.96 -10.81 -3.55
N VAL A 205 -35.52 -9.57 -3.37
CA VAL A 205 -35.68 -8.48 -4.36
C VAL A 205 -34.47 -8.48 -5.30
N PRO A 206 -34.68 -8.44 -6.63
CA PRO A 206 -33.58 -8.38 -7.61
C PRO A 206 -32.64 -7.19 -7.34
N ARG A 207 -31.35 -7.49 -7.19
CA ARG A 207 -30.25 -6.53 -7.03
C ARG A 207 -29.00 -7.11 -7.72
N THR A 208 -28.63 -6.52 -8.84
CA THR A 208 -27.58 -7.08 -9.69
C THR A 208 -26.22 -6.51 -9.31
N ARG A 209 -25.48 -7.25 -8.48
CA ARG A 209 -24.10 -6.97 -8.04
C ARG A 209 -23.96 -5.79 -7.06
N LEU A 210 -24.96 -4.94 -6.92
CA LEU A 210 -24.94 -3.75 -6.07
C LEU A 210 -26.25 -3.63 -5.28
N ALA A 211 -26.16 -3.25 -4.01
CA ALA A 211 -27.29 -2.98 -3.15
C ALA A 211 -26.87 -2.04 -2.01
N ALA A 212 -27.86 -1.46 -1.35
CA ALA A 212 -27.67 -0.75 -0.09
C ALA A 212 -28.68 -1.24 0.93
N VAL A 213 -28.24 -1.40 2.19
CA VAL A 213 -29.07 -1.81 3.31
C VAL A 213 -28.87 -0.87 4.50
N SER A 214 -29.86 -0.78 5.40
CA SER A 214 -29.77 0.06 6.60
C SER A 214 -28.75 -0.50 7.60
N THR A 215 -27.90 0.35 8.21
CA THR A 215 -27.00 -0.03 9.30
C THR A 215 -27.72 -0.47 10.57
N GLY A 216 -28.96 -0.01 10.76
CA GLY A 216 -29.74 -0.31 11.97
C GLY A 216 -30.25 -1.74 12.03
N ASN A 217 -30.77 -2.28 10.91
CA ASN A 217 -31.45 -3.57 10.90
C ASN A 217 -31.21 -4.41 9.63
N GLY A 218 -30.38 -3.92 8.69
CA GLY A 218 -30.12 -4.61 7.42
C GLY A 218 -31.28 -4.54 6.42
N ALA A 219 -32.31 -3.72 6.64
CA ALA A 219 -33.42 -3.58 5.69
C ALA A 219 -32.93 -3.04 4.35
N LEU A 220 -33.42 -3.65 3.24
CA LEU A 220 -33.05 -3.25 1.89
C LEU A 220 -33.52 -1.82 1.58
N LEU A 221 -32.61 -1.00 1.07
CA LEU A 221 -32.87 0.37 0.64
C LEU A 221 -33.20 0.46 -0.86
N PRO A 222 -33.82 1.56 -1.32
CA PRO A 222 -34.21 1.73 -2.73
C PRO A 222 -33.03 1.82 -3.70
N TRP A 223 -31.82 2.16 -3.24
CA TRP A 223 -30.61 2.30 -4.07
C TRP A 223 -30.31 0.98 -4.81
N ALA A 224 -30.33 1.01 -6.14
CA ALA A 224 -30.33 -0.18 -6.97
C ALA A 224 -29.60 -0.02 -8.32
N PRO A 225 -28.37 0.48 -8.36
CA PRO A 225 -27.60 0.39 -9.60
C PRO A 225 -27.31 -1.07 -9.93
N ALA A 226 -27.06 -1.36 -11.22
CA ALA A 226 -26.83 -2.72 -11.70
C ALA A 226 -25.53 -2.78 -12.50
N ALA A 227 -24.62 -3.69 -12.11
CA ALA A 227 -23.40 -4.01 -12.87
C ALA A 227 -23.56 -5.38 -13.53
N ASP A 228 -23.02 -5.55 -14.75
CA ASP A 228 -23.15 -6.81 -15.50
C ASP A 228 -22.21 -7.93 -15.01
N ARG A 229 -21.09 -7.59 -14.36
CA ARG A 229 -20.15 -8.54 -13.74
C ARG A 229 -19.80 -8.12 -12.30
N GLU A 230 -18.98 -8.93 -11.64
CA GLU A 230 -18.68 -8.81 -10.21
C GLU A 230 -18.07 -7.46 -9.83
N VAL A 231 -18.59 -6.88 -8.75
CA VAL A 231 -18.07 -5.65 -8.11
C VAL A 231 -17.20 -6.07 -6.93
N PHE A 232 -15.93 -5.66 -6.96
CA PHE A 232 -14.96 -6.02 -5.92
C PHE A 232 -14.84 -4.96 -4.83
N ALA A 233 -15.03 -3.70 -5.18
CA ALA A 233 -14.88 -2.58 -4.27
C ALA A 233 -16.03 -1.57 -4.41
N VAL A 234 -16.45 -1.04 -3.28
CA VAL A 234 -17.44 0.04 -3.18
C VAL A 234 -16.90 1.08 -2.21
N LEU A 235 -16.99 2.36 -2.55
CA LEU A 235 -16.58 3.47 -1.71
C LEU A 235 -17.67 4.54 -1.68
N ALA A 236 -18.31 4.72 -0.53
CA ALA A 236 -19.21 5.84 -0.29
C ALA A 236 -18.41 7.14 -0.13
N ALA A 237 -18.80 8.17 -0.87
CA ALA A 237 -18.22 9.51 -0.82
C ALA A 237 -19.35 10.54 -0.60
N PRO A 238 -19.94 10.59 0.60
CA PRO A 238 -21.14 11.38 0.86
C PRO A 238 -20.91 12.88 0.68
N ALA A 239 -19.71 13.38 0.96
CA ALA A 239 -19.35 14.78 0.73
C ALA A 239 -19.44 15.19 -0.76
N GLN A 240 -19.27 14.25 -1.69
CA GLN A 240 -19.40 14.43 -3.13
C GLN A 240 -20.77 13.97 -3.66
N GLY A 241 -21.64 13.44 -2.80
CA GLY A 241 -22.93 12.85 -3.19
C GLY A 241 -22.79 11.61 -4.07
N ARG A 242 -21.69 10.87 -3.98
CA ARG A 242 -21.34 9.76 -4.88
C ARG A 242 -21.04 8.46 -4.13
N THR A 243 -21.25 7.35 -4.82
CA THR A 243 -20.67 6.06 -4.48
C THR A 243 -19.81 5.61 -5.65
N VAL A 244 -18.50 5.46 -5.41
CA VAL A 244 -17.54 4.94 -6.41
C VAL A 244 -17.58 3.42 -6.36
N ILE A 245 -17.60 2.78 -7.52
CA ILE A 245 -17.65 1.32 -7.64
C ILE A 245 -16.52 0.84 -8.56
N GLY A 246 -15.85 -0.22 -8.14
CA GLY A 246 -14.74 -0.87 -8.84
C GLY A 246 -14.95 -2.37 -8.99
N GLY A 247 -14.45 -2.95 -10.07
CA GLY A 247 -14.58 -4.39 -10.28
C GLY A 247 -14.22 -4.85 -11.68
N ALA A 248 -14.79 -6.00 -12.07
CA ALA A 248 -14.57 -6.63 -13.38
C ALA A 248 -15.70 -6.34 -14.39
N PHE A 249 -16.60 -5.43 -14.10
CA PHE A 249 -17.76 -5.12 -14.92
C PHE A 249 -17.39 -4.33 -16.18
N ASP A 250 -18.18 -4.51 -17.25
CA ASP A 250 -18.12 -3.71 -18.47
C ASP A 250 -19.18 -2.60 -18.46
N ASN A 251 -20.36 -2.89 -17.90
CA ASN A 251 -21.50 -1.97 -17.93
C ASN A 251 -22.09 -1.75 -16.55
N VAL A 252 -22.51 -0.51 -16.30
CA VAL A 252 -23.33 -0.12 -15.15
C VAL A 252 -24.60 0.56 -15.66
N ASN A 253 -25.77 0.14 -15.17
CA ASN A 253 -27.08 0.61 -15.62
C ASN A 253 -27.23 0.56 -17.16
N GLY A 254 -26.65 -0.48 -17.81
CA GLY A 254 -26.69 -0.66 -19.26
C GLY A 254 -25.76 0.27 -20.07
N THR A 255 -24.94 1.10 -19.42
CA THR A 255 -23.98 1.99 -20.06
C THR A 255 -22.56 1.49 -19.84
N TYR A 256 -21.73 1.50 -20.89
CA TYR A 256 -20.33 1.11 -20.79
C TYR A 256 -19.56 1.98 -19.80
N ARG A 257 -19.00 1.35 -18.79
CA ARG A 257 -18.25 1.95 -17.67
C ARG A 257 -17.26 0.92 -17.13
N HIS A 258 -16.32 0.49 -17.99
CA HIS A 258 -15.42 -0.61 -17.65
C HIS A 258 -14.56 -0.32 -16.42
N GLY A 259 -14.55 -1.25 -15.48
CA GLY A 259 -13.67 -1.36 -14.31
C GLY A 259 -13.93 -0.35 -13.19
N LEU A 260 -14.20 0.93 -13.48
CA LEU A 260 -14.37 1.98 -12.48
C LEU A 260 -15.39 3.03 -12.92
N THR A 261 -16.33 3.37 -12.04
CA THR A 261 -17.25 4.49 -12.24
C THR A 261 -17.83 4.98 -10.90
N ALA A 262 -18.60 6.05 -10.94
CA ALA A 262 -19.41 6.49 -9.82
C ALA A 262 -20.89 6.56 -10.18
N VAL A 263 -21.71 6.36 -9.15
CA VAL A 263 -23.16 6.57 -9.19
C VAL A 263 -23.57 7.56 -8.12
N ASP A 264 -24.70 8.19 -8.28
CA ASP A 264 -25.31 9.05 -7.27
C ASP A 264 -25.63 8.25 -5.99
N ALA A 265 -25.22 8.78 -4.85
CA ALA A 265 -25.30 8.07 -3.57
C ALA A 265 -26.75 7.84 -3.10
N ALA A 266 -27.71 8.65 -3.53
CA ALA A 266 -29.11 8.55 -3.13
C ALA A 266 -29.93 7.70 -4.11
N SER A 267 -29.77 7.94 -5.42
CA SER A 267 -30.61 7.32 -6.46
C SER A 267 -29.97 6.10 -7.12
N GLY A 268 -28.64 5.96 -7.10
CA GLY A 268 -27.91 4.94 -7.85
C GLY A 268 -27.83 5.24 -9.37
N ALA A 269 -28.24 6.42 -9.82
CA ALA A 269 -28.11 6.83 -11.21
C ALA A 269 -26.64 7.09 -11.57
N LEU A 270 -26.26 6.83 -12.83
CA LEU A 270 -24.92 7.20 -13.31
C LEU A 270 -24.71 8.71 -13.22
N VAL A 271 -23.53 9.09 -12.74
CA VAL A 271 -23.05 10.48 -12.73
C VAL A 271 -21.95 10.68 -13.77
N PRO A 272 -21.62 11.93 -14.18
CA PRO A 272 -20.48 12.17 -15.05
C PRO A 272 -19.20 11.57 -14.47
N TRP A 273 -18.49 10.80 -15.30
CA TRP A 273 -17.24 10.11 -14.96
C TRP A 273 -16.39 9.99 -16.23
N GLU A 274 -15.17 10.52 -16.22
CA GLU A 274 -14.40 10.71 -17.44
C GLU A 274 -13.50 9.53 -17.80
N TRP A 275 -13.03 8.77 -16.81
CA TRP A 275 -12.04 7.73 -17.04
C TRP A 275 -12.63 6.32 -16.90
N VAL A 276 -12.14 5.41 -17.72
CA VAL A 276 -12.33 3.97 -17.62
C VAL A 276 -10.96 3.28 -17.68
N THR A 277 -10.85 2.06 -17.18
CA THR A 277 -9.58 1.32 -17.21
C THR A 277 -9.12 1.06 -18.65
N PRO A 278 -7.79 1.02 -18.88
CA PRO A 278 -7.23 1.00 -20.24
C PRO A 278 -7.41 -0.35 -20.99
N SER A 279 -7.63 -1.45 -20.29
CA SER A 279 -7.78 -2.79 -20.88
C SER A 279 -9.08 -3.45 -20.41
N PRO A 280 -9.77 -4.21 -21.27
CA PRO A 280 -10.99 -4.96 -20.92
C PRO A 280 -10.74 -6.13 -19.94
N ASP A 281 -9.49 -6.44 -19.65
CA ASP A 281 -9.09 -7.47 -18.70
C ASP A 281 -8.68 -6.88 -17.33
N ASP A 282 -8.72 -5.54 -17.21
CA ASP A 282 -8.43 -4.86 -15.95
C ASP A 282 -9.55 -5.05 -14.93
N THR A 283 -9.19 -5.19 -13.68
CA THR A 283 -10.13 -5.29 -12.56
C THR A 283 -9.66 -4.39 -11.43
N ILE A 284 -10.55 -3.53 -10.95
CA ILE A 284 -10.29 -2.75 -9.74
C ILE A 284 -10.59 -3.62 -8.53
N THR A 285 -9.59 -3.81 -7.69
CA THR A 285 -9.61 -4.73 -6.53
C THR A 285 -10.04 -4.04 -5.25
N ASP A 286 -9.60 -2.79 -5.06
CA ASP A 286 -9.82 -2.05 -3.83
C ASP A 286 -9.95 -0.54 -4.09
N LEU A 287 -10.67 0.15 -3.20
CA LEU A 287 -10.92 1.59 -3.25
C LEU A 287 -10.86 2.17 -1.84
N VAL A 288 -10.05 3.20 -1.64
CA VAL A 288 -9.97 3.96 -0.38
C VAL A 288 -9.93 5.46 -0.63
N THR A 289 -10.21 6.26 0.39
CA THR A 289 -10.14 7.74 0.32
C THR A 289 -9.53 8.31 1.59
N ASP A 290 -8.84 9.42 1.46
CA ASP A 290 -8.39 10.25 2.58
C ASP A 290 -9.40 11.36 2.95
N GLY A 291 -10.57 11.36 2.31
CA GLY A 291 -11.62 12.36 2.51
C GLY A 291 -11.41 13.68 1.74
N THR A 292 -10.31 13.83 1.00
CA THR A 292 -9.98 15.07 0.27
C THR A 292 -10.62 15.18 -1.12
N GLY A 293 -11.54 14.26 -1.47
CA GLY A 293 -12.16 14.18 -2.79
C GLY A 293 -11.35 13.37 -3.81
N THR A 294 -10.39 12.58 -3.32
CA THR A 294 -9.62 11.60 -4.11
C THR A 294 -10.02 10.18 -3.70
N VAL A 295 -10.24 9.31 -4.69
CA VAL A 295 -10.25 7.87 -4.49
C VAL A 295 -8.92 7.30 -4.97
N TYR A 296 -8.30 6.49 -4.13
CA TYR A 296 -7.13 5.69 -4.46
C TYR A 296 -7.58 4.28 -4.78
N LEU A 297 -6.95 3.65 -5.77
CA LEU A 297 -7.32 2.33 -6.26
C LEU A 297 -6.14 1.38 -6.31
N GLY A 298 -6.44 0.09 -6.13
CA GLY A 298 -5.61 -1.04 -6.51
C GLY A 298 -6.25 -1.77 -7.69
N SER A 299 -5.44 -2.43 -8.51
CA SER A 299 -5.92 -3.13 -9.70
C SER A 299 -5.06 -4.33 -10.08
N TYR A 300 -5.67 -5.28 -10.81
CA TYR A 300 -4.96 -6.37 -11.47
C TYR A 300 -5.45 -6.58 -12.90
N ASN A 301 -4.62 -7.24 -13.71
CA ASN A 301 -4.97 -7.66 -15.06
C ASN A 301 -4.68 -9.14 -15.24
N TRP A 302 -5.73 -9.94 -15.44
CA TRP A 302 -5.65 -11.40 -15.41
C TRP A 302 -5.10 -12.07 -16.69
N ARG A 303 -5.00 -11.34 -17.81
CA ARG A 303 -4.49 -11.88 -19.07
C ARG A 303 -3.10 -11.41 -19.43
N GLY A 304 -2.61 -10.37 -18.78
CA GLY A 304 -1.45 -9.66 -19.27
C GLY A 304 -1.78 -8.84 -20.53
N GLY A 305 -0.81 -8.34 -21.21
CA GLY A 305 -0.97 -7.47 -22.38
C GLY A 305 -0.46 -6.06 -22.12
N ASN A 306 -0.61 -5.17 -23.10
CA ASN A 306 -0.17 -3.78 -23.00
C ASN A 306 -1.06 -2.89 -23.90
N PRO A 307 -1.73 -1.85 -23.39
CA PRO A 307 -1.68 -1.37 -22.01
C PRO A 307 -2.50 -2.24 -21.05
N ARG A 308 -2.14 -2.21 -19.77
CA ARG A 308 -2.84 -2.87 -18.65
C ARG A 308 -2.70 -2.07 -17.37
N LEU A 309 -3.64 -2.22 -16.45
CA LEU A 309 -3.61 -1.59 -15.13
C LEU A 309 -3.42 -2.68 -14.06
N GLU A 310 -2.27 -2.73 -13.43
CA GLU A 310 -1.93 -3.67 -12.36
C GLU A 310 -1.49 -2.96 -11.08
N GLY A 311 -1.12 -1.70 -11.19
CA GLY A 311 -0.62 -0.87 -10.10
C GLY A 311 -1.69 -0.13 -9.33
N ARG A 312 -1.38 1.12 -9.00
CA ARG A 312 -2.19 2.01 -8.18
C ARG A 312 -2.51 3.30 -8.93
N GLY A 313 -3.54 4.00 -8.46
CA GLY A 313 -3.92 5.27 -9.04
C GLY A 313 -4.70 6.14 -8.07
N ALA A 314 -4.73 7.43 -8.37
CA ALA A 314 -5.53 8.43 -7.69
C ALA A 314 -6.49 9.11 -8.68
N ILE A 315 -7.77 9.06 -8.39
CA ILE A 315 -8.84 9.57 -9.27
C ILE A 315 -9.63 10.64 -8.51
N ASP A 316 -9.92 11.74 -9.17
CA ASP A 316 -10.80 12.78 -8.64
C ASP A 316 -12.24 12.27 -8.58
N ILE A 317 -12.85 12.23 -7.38
CA ILE A 317 -14.18 11.66 -7.17
C ILE A 317 -15.26 12.50 -7.90
N ALA A 318 -15.08 13.82 -8.00
CA ALA A 318 -16.08 14.70 -8.58
C ALA A 318 -16.15 14.60 -10.11
N THR A 319 -15.05 14.29 -10.78
CA THR A 319 -14.96 14.28 -12.24
C THR A 319 -14.68 12.89 -12.82
N GLY A 320 -14.07 12.00 -12.06
CA GLY A 320 -13.55 10.74 -12.55
C GLY A 320 -12.24 10.89 -13.34
N LYS A 321 -11.54 12.02 -13.22
CA LYS A 321 -10.23 12.22 -13.87
C LYS A 321 -9.11 11.60 -13.05
N PRO A 322 -8.15 10.89 -13.69
CA PRO A 322 -6.92 10.51 -13.01
C PRO A 322 -6.16 11.75 -12.54
N ARG A 323 -5.76 11.77 -11.28
CA ARG A 323 -4.80 12.71 -10.72
C ARG A 323 -3.38 12.23 -10.95
N TRP A 324 -3.18 10.92 -10.86
CA TRP A 324 -1.97 10.21 -11.25
C TRP A 324 -2.24 8.69 -11.37
N LEU A 325 -1.38 8.01 -12.11
CA LEU A 325 -1.27 6.56 -12.18
C LEU A 325 0.21 6.21 -12.08
N ASP A 326 0.56 5.13 -11.38
CA ASP A 326 1.96 4.76 -11.17
C ASP A 326 2.58 3.95 -12.31
N GLY A 327 1.75 3.34 -13.15
CA GLY A 327 2.20 2.52 -14.28
C GLY A 327 3.01 1.28 -13.89
N CYS A 328 2.97 0.86 -12.62
CA CYS A 328 3.64 -0.36 -12.17
C CYS A 328 3.04 -1.61 -12.80
N TYR A 329 3.87 -2.62 -12.98
CA TYR A 329 3.46 -3.99 -13.29
C TYR A 329 3.45 -4.83 -12.01
N GLY A 330 2.57 -5.81 -11.96
CA GLY A 330 2.32 -6.66 -10.81
C GLY A 330 1.08 -6.23 -10.03
N ASP A 331 0.17 -7.18 -9.85
CA ASP A 331 -1.17 -6.96 -9.30
C ASP A 331 -1.14 -6.29 -7.93
N THR A 332 -2.05 -5.35 -7.71
CA THR A 332 -2.32 -4.71 -6.43
C THR A 332 -3.66 -5.20 -5.89
N GLN A 333 -3.65 -5.88 -4.76
CA GLN A 333 -4.84 -6.50 -4.16
C GLN A 333 -5.58 -5.57 -3.21
N SER A 334 -4.86 -4.73 -2.47
CA SER A 334 -5.43 -3.81 -1.50
C SER A 334 -4.58 -2.56 -1.35
N VAL A 335 -5.22 -1.46 -1.01
CA VAL A 335 -4.60 -0.16 -0.72
C VAL A 335 -5.16 0.43 0.57
N ALA A 336 -4.34 1.22 1.29
CA ALA A 336 -4.74 1.95 2.48
C ALA A 336 -4.04 3.31 2.53
N VAL A 337 -4.69 4.34 3.07
CA VAL A 337 -4.17 5.70 3.03
C VAL A 337 -4.21 6.39 4.40
N ALA A 338 -3.09 6.97 4.81
CA ALA A 338 -3.01 7.83 5.99
C ALA A 338 -1.84 8.81 5.87
N GLY A 339 -2.00 10.03 6.38
CA GLY A 339 -0.91 10.99 6.53
C GLY A 339 -0.17 11.36 5.24
N GLY A 340 -0.83 11.33 4.08
CA GLY A 340 -0.21 11.61 2.79
C GLY A 340 0.52 10.42 2.16
N VAL A 341 0.44 9.23 2.78
CA VAL A 341 1.04 7.98 2.30
C VAL A 341 -0.04 7.02 1.84
N LEU A 342 0.13 6.47 0.64
CA LEU A 342 -0.65 5.34 0.10
C LEU A 342 0.17 4.06 0.27
N TYR A 343 -0.30 3.14 1.11
CA TYR A 343 0.27 1.81 1.30
C TYR A 343 -0.42 0.81 0.38
N SER A 344 0.31 -0.19 -0.11
CA SER A 344 -0.26 -1.24 -0.96
C SER A 344 0.21 -2.64 -0.61
N ALA A 345 -0.71 -3.60 -0.73
CA ALA A 345 -0.46 -5.02 -0.77
C ALA A 345 -0.49 -5.46 -2.24
N SER A 346 0.66 -5.83 -2.79
CA SER A 346 0.83 -6.09 -4.23
C SER A 346 1.86 -7.19 -4.49
N HIS A 347 2.21 -7.46 -5.73
CA HIS A 347 3.43 -8.15 -6.13
C HIS A 347 4.16 -7.38 -7.24
N ALA A 348 4.34 -6.08 -7.04
CA ALA A 348 4.98 -5.20 -7.98
C ALA A 348 6.40 -5.66 -8.35
N HIS A 349 6.75 -5.60 -9.64
CA HIS A 349 8.07 -6.02 -10.14
C HIS A 349 8.68 -5.05 -11.17
N ASN A 350 7.93 -4.05 -11.61
CA ASN A 350 8.41 -3.01 -12.51
C ASN A 350 7.59 -1.72 -12.32
N CYS A 351 8.21 -0.70 -11.77
CA CYS A 351 7.64 0.64 -11.59
C CYS A 351 8.46 1.70 -12.35
N ALA A 352 8.94 1.37 -13.54
CA ALA A 352 9.83 2.25 -14.32
C ALA A 352 9.17 3.60 -14.68
N ALA A 353 7.84 3.69 -14.72
CA ALA A 353 7.12 4.94 -14.95
C ALA A 353 7.40 5.99 -13.87
N ILE A 354 7.57 5.55 -12.62
CA ILE A 354 7.91 6.39 -11.46
C ILE A 354 9.40 6.30 -11.07
N ASN A 355 10.26 5.81 -11.98
CA ASN A 355 11.69 5.62 -11.78
C ASN A 355 12.05 4.71 -10.59
N ALA A 356 11.22 3.71 -10.32
CA ALA A 356 11.36 2.79 -9.20
C ALA A 356 11.29 1.34 -9.66
N VAL A 357 11.75 0.41 -8.81
CA VAL A 357 11.65 -1.06 -9.00
C VAL A 357 11.92 -1.46 -10.46
N PRO A 358 13.14 -1.31 -10.99
CA PRO A 358 13.46 -1.68 -12.37
C PRO A 358 13.47 -3.20 -12.54
N GLU A 359 12.91 -3.69 -13.63
CA GLU A 359 12.97 -5.10 -14.01
C GLU A 359 14.22 -5.34 -14.88
N ASN A 360 15.35 -5.63 -14.24
CA ASN A 360 16.67 -5.82 -14.88
C ASN A 360 17.18 -7.26 -14.67
N GLY A 361 16.43 -8.26 -15.12
CA GLY A 361 16.83 -9.67 -14.93
C GLY A 361 15.67 -10.55 -14.43
N PRO A 362 15.93 -11.55 -13.59
CA PRO A 362 14.87 -12.32 -12.96
C PRO A 362 13.92 -11.40 -12.18
N ILE A 363 12.61 -11.69 -12.25
CA ILE A 363 11.59 -10.89 -11.58
C ILE A 363 11.83 -10.95 -10.05
N ASP A 364 11.99 -9.77 -9.44
CA ASP A 364 12.03 -9.58 -8.00
C ASP A 364 10.74 -8.86 -7.56
N TYR A 365 9.96 -9.51 -6.71
CA TYR A 365 8.66 -9.01 -6.30
C TYR A 365 8.77 -8.16 -5.04
N HIS A 366 8.39 -6.90 -5.14
CA HIS A 366 8.20 -5.98 -4.02
C HIS A 366 6.72 -5.97 -3.64
N ARG A 367 6.39 -6.69 -2.55
CA ARG A 367 4.98 -6.97 -2.21
C ARG A 367 4.32 -5.95 -1.32
N LEU A 368 5.10 -5.11 -0.65
CA LEU A 368 4.60 -4.02 0.17
C LEU A 368 5.30 -2.74 -0.27
N LEU A 369 4.54 -1.75 -0.70
CA LEU A 369 5.05 -0.47 -1.17
C LEU A 369 4.28 0.68 -0.52
N ALA A 370 4.92 1.84 -0.45
CA ALA A 370 4.32 3.10 -0.04
C ALA A 370 4.63 4.19 -1.07
N GLU A 371 3.62 4.99 -1.42
CA GLU A 371 3.73 6.08 -2.39
C GLU A 371 3.11 7.36 -1.84
N THR A 372 3.46 8.50 -2.43
CA THR A 372 2.80 9.77 -2.11
C THR A 372 1.35 9.77 -2.61
N THR A 373 0.43 10.32 -1.84
CA THR A 373 -0.99 10.48 -2.23
C THR A 373 -1.18 11.54 -3.32
N THR A 374 -0.22 12.44 -3.47
CA THR A 374 -0.21 13.49 -4.49
C THR A 374 0.92 13.24 -5.49
N ALA A 375 0.72 13.67 -6.73
CA ALA A 375 1.79 13.69 -7.70
C ALA A 375 2.90 14.64 -7.25
N THR A 376 4.14 14.17 -7.25
CA THR A 376 5.34 14.94 -6.91
C THR A 376 6.24 15.17 -8.11
N GLY A 377 5.95 14.51 -9.24
CA GLY A 377 6.72 14.59 -10.47
C GLY A 377 5.90 14.33 -11.72
N THR A 378 6.61 14.21 -12.84
CA THR A 378 6.04 13.83 -14.13
C THR A 378 6.83 12.68 -14.75
N ALA A 379 6.14 11.78 -15.45
CA ALA A 379 6.74 10.65 -16.12
C ALA A 379 7.75 11.11 -17.19
N GLN A 380 8.96 10.54 -17.16
CA GLN A 380 10.04 10.89 -18.09
C GLN A 380 10.10 9.96 -19.32
N ARG A 381 9.18 8.99 -19.40
CA ARG A 381 9.07 8.02 -20.50
C ARG A 381 7.66 7.46 -20.59
N ASN A 382 7.33 6.87 -21.72
CA ASN A 382 6.10 6.09 -21.86
C ASN A 382 6.34 4.69 -21.28
N VAL A 383 5.55 4.31 -20.29
CA VAL A 383 5.59 2.97 -19.68
C VAL A 383 4.16 2.52 -19.46
N ASN A 384 3.80 1.38 -20.03
CA ASN A 384 2.45 0.83 -19.92
C ASN A 384 1.40 1.87 -20.40
N HIS A 385 0.47 2.27 -19.54
CA HIS A 385 -0.57 3.29 -19.82
C HIS A 385 -0.15 4.72 -19.42
N VAL A 386 0.97 4.90 -18.73
CA VAL A 386 1.51 6.20 -18.35
C VAL A 386 2.31 6.80 -19.51
N ARG A 387 2.08 8.07 -19.83
CA ARG A 387 2.72 8.79 -20.92
C ARG A 387 3.73 9.81 -20.41
N PHE A 388 4.71 10.14 -21.24
CA PHE A 388 5.65 11.23 -20.95
C PHE A 388 4.88 12.51 -20.57
N GLY A 389 5.24 13.10 -19.44
CA GLY A 389 4.61 14.31 -18.91
C GLY A 389 3.39 14.07 -18.01
N ASP A 390 2.86 12.86 -17.93
CA ASP A 390 1.77 12.56 -17.00
C ASP A 390 2.22 12.75 -15.55
N PRO A 391 1.35 13.24 -14.66
CA PRO A 391 1.65 13.34 -13.24
C PRO A 391 1.82 11.94 -12.63
N ILE A 392 2.86 11.78 -11.80
CA ILE A 392 3.19 10.53 -11.13
C ILE A 392 3.45 10.74 -9.65
N PRO A 393 3.15 9.74 -8.79
CA PRO A 393 3.54 9.74 -7.38
C PRO A 393 5.05 9.47 -7.24
N GLU A 394 5.57 9.64 -6.04
CA GLU A 394 6.91 9.20 -5.66
C GLU A 394 6.83 7.95 -4.78
N LEU A 395 7.68 6.96 -5.07
CA LEU A 395 7.88 5.83 -4.17
C LEU A 395 8.58 6.32 -2.90
N LEU A 396 7.99 6.04 -1.75
CA LEU A 396 8.53 6.38 -0.43
C LEU A 396 9.46 5.27 0.09
N PRO A 397 10.42 5.59 0.96
CA PRO A 397 11.31 4.60 1.54
C PRO A 397 10.59 3.77 2.60
N TRP A 398 9.80 2.81 2.13
CA TRP A 398 9.15 1.78 2.93
C TRP A 398 9.09 0.49 2.10
N LEU A 399 10.07 -0.38 2.34
CA LEU A 399 10.30 -1.59 1.57
C LEU A 399 10.38 -2.84 2.47
N PRO A 400 9.43 -3.06 3.38
CA PRO A 400 9.31 -4.39 3.95
C PRO A 400 8.89 -5.36 2.84
N ASN A 401 9.26 -6.63 2.94
CA ASN A 401 8.86 -7.57 1.91
C ASN A 401 8.33 -8.88 2.52
N THR A 402 7.48 -9.57 1.76
CA THR A 402 6.96 -10.89 2.09
C THR A 402 7.29 -11.87 0.96
N ASN A 403 7.22 -13.17 1.24
CA ASN A 403 7.18 -14.15 0.17
C ASN A 403 5.77 -14.30 -0.40
N GLY A 404 5.63 -15.06 -1.50
CA GLY A 404 4.35 -15.31 -2.18
C GLY A 404 3.39 -16.25 -1.44
N GLY A 405 3.85 -16.89 -0.34
CA GLY A 405 3.06 -17.88 0.38
C GLY A 405 3.56 -19.30 0.18
N PRO A 406 2.82 -20.30 0.66
CA PRO A 406 3.21 -21.71 0.51
C PRO A 406 3.12 -22.16 -0.95
N ALA A 407 4.02 -23.05 -1.36
CA ALA A 407 4.05 -23.58 -2.74
C ALA A 407 2.74 -24.28 -3.18
N SER A 408 1.89 -24.65 -2.24
CA SER A 408 0.56 -25.21 -2.50
C SER A 408 -0.53 -24.15 -2.76
N SER A 409 -0.20 -22.87 -2.62
CA SER A 409 -1.16 -21.82 -2.92
C SER A 409 -1.44 -21.75 -4.42
N PRO A 410 -2.71 -21.60 -4.83
CA PRO A 410 -3.05 -21.37 -6.22
C PRO A 410 -2.78 -19.92 -6.68
N TRP A 411 -2.48 -19.00 -5.76
CA TRP A 411 -2.31 -17.57 -6.07
C TRP A 411 -0.86 -17.09 -6.00
N LEU A 412 -0.12 -17.44 -4.93
CA LEU A 412 1.26 -16.99 -4.68
C LEU A 412 1.42 -15.45 -4.63
N ASN A 413 0.37 -14.74 -4.24
CA ASN A 413 0.37 -13.28 -4.16
C ASN A 413 1.18 -12.74 -2.97
N GLY A 414 1.21 -13.49 -1.86
CA GLY A 414 1.76 -13.03 -0.59
C GLY A 414 0.72 -12.21 0.18
N PRO A 415 0.80 -10.86 0.21
CA PRO A 415 -0.21 -10.03 0.88
C PRO A 415 -1.48 -9.89 0.02
N TRP A 416 -2.63 -9.85 0.72
CA TRP A 416 -3.96 -9.68 0.14
C TRP A 416 -4.68 -8.44 0.65
N ALA A 417 -4.35 -7.98 1.85
CA ALA A 417 -5.03 -6.89 2.51
C ALA A 417 -4.03 -6.01 3.26
N VAL A 418 -4.31 -4.71 3.30
CA VAL A 418 -3.60 -3.72 4.11
C VAL A 418 -4.60 -2.72 4.69
N ASP A 419 -4.40 -2.33 5.95
CA ASP A 419 -5.12 -1.21 6.57
C ASP A 419 -4.18 -0.38 7.44
N VAL A 420 -4.53 0.90 7.67
CA VAL A 420 -3.70 1.87 8.39
C VAL A 420 -4.54 2.84 9.21
N ASP A 421 -4.13 3.11 10.46
CA ASP A 421 -4.77 4.12 11.34
C ASP A 421 -3.90 5.38 11.56
N GLY A 422 -2.78 5.49 10.84
CA GLY A 422 -1.78 6.54 11.00
C GLY A 422 -0.71 6.21 12.05
N ARG A 423 -0.94 5.25 12.96
CA ARG A 423 0.04 4.75 13.94
C ARG A 423 0.59 3.39 13.55
N TYR A 424 -0.26 2.54 13.02
CA TYR A 424 0.06 1.17 12.62
C TYR A 424 -0.42 0.89 11.20
N VAL A 425 0.36 0.09 10.48
CA VAL A 425 -0.06 -0.61 9.26
C VAL A 425 -0.20 -2.07 9.60
N VAL A 426 -1.34 -2.66 9.28
CA VAL A 426 -1.63 -4.09 9.43
C VAL A 426 -1.76 -4.70 8.05
N VAL A 427 -1.09 -5.83 7.82
CA VAL A 427 -1.12 -6.55 6.54
C VAL A 427 -1.58 -7.98 6.77
N GLY A 428 -2.52 -8.41 5.95
CA GLY A 428 -3.00 -9.80 5.87
C GLY A 428 -2.64 -10.45 4.54
N GLY A 429 -2.50 -11.78 4.52
CA GLY A 429 -2.19 -12.48 3.29
C GLY A 429 -2.07 -13.99 3.44
N GLU A 430 -1.33 -14.59 2.51
CA GLU A 430 -0.94 -16.00 2.51
C GLU A 430 0.57 -16.20 2.70
N PHE A 431 1.31 -15.12 2.91
CA PHE A 431 2.76 -15.18 3.10
C PHE A 431 3.14 -16.04 4.33
N THR A 432 4.35 -16.56 4.30
CA THR A 432 4.95 -17.36 5.40
C THR A 432 6.24 -16.74 5.92
N MET A 433 6.70 -15.66 5.31
CA MET A 433 7.88 -14.90 5.71
C MET A 433 7.64 -13.39 5.56
N VAL A 434 8.22 -12.62 6.47
CA VAL A 434 8.28 -11.15 6.44
C VAL A 434 9.72 -10.73 6.72
N ASN A 435 10.32 -9.90 5.87
CA ASN A 435 11.70 -9.44 5.98
C ASN A 435 12.71 -10.58 6.22
N GLY A 436 12.50 -11.74 5.55
CA GLY A 436 13.34 -12.92 5.70
C GLY A 436 13.11 -13.75 6.97
N SER A 437 12.21 -13.33 7.87
CA SER A 437 11.86 -14.05 9.09
C SER A 437 10.53 -14.80 8.94
N ALA A 438 10.40 -15.96 9.60
CA ALA A 438 9.19 -16.76 9.59
C ALA A 438 8.04 -15.99 10.27
N GLN A 439 6.98 -15.68 9.52
CA GLN A 439 5.79 -14.98 9.99
C GLN A 439 4.65 -15.30 9.03
N GLN A 440 3.57 -15.90 9.54
CA GLN A 440 2.49 -16.40 8.69
C GLN A 440 1.26 -15.51 8.71
N SER A 441 0.82 -15.13 7.52
CA SER A 441 -0.49 -14.57 7.16
C SER A 441 -0.84 -13.20 7.73
N LEU A 442 -0.24 -12.76 8.83
CA LEU A 442 -0.45 -11.45 9.46
C LEU A 442 0.90 -10.81 9.82
N THR A 443 1.02 -9.51 9.61
CA THR A 443 2.12 -8.69 10.12
C THR A 443 1.66 -7.27 10.39
N ARG A 444 2.40 -6.53 11.21
CA ARG A 444 2.13 -5.11 11.50
C ARG A 444 3.43 -4.32 11.60
N PHE A 445 3.32 -3.04 11.30
CA PHE A 445 4.38 -2.06 11.33
C PHE A 445 3.90 -0.83 12.11
N ALA A 446 4.80 -0.09 12.75
CA ALA A 446 4.44 1.08 13.55
C ALA A 446 5.06 2.37 13.01
N ALA A 447 4.37 3.49 13.20
CA ALA A 447 4.91 4.81 12.90
C ALA A 447 6.13 5.12 13.79
N ARG A 448 7.05 5.94 13.28
CA ARG A 448 8.18 6.44 14.06
C ARG A 448 7.69 7.13 15.32
N GLY A 449 8.37 6.84 16.44
CA GLY A 449 8.00 7.38 17.75
C GLY A 449 6.87 6.63 18.47
N VAL A 450 6.19 5.70 17.83
CA VAL A 450 5.29 4.76 18.49
C VAL A 450 6.12 3.75 19.28
N PRO A 451 5.80 3.48 20.57
CA PRO A 451 6.53 2.51 21.38
C PRO A 451 6.59 1.13 20.69
N GLY A 452 7.81 0.57 20.59
CA GLY A 452 8.04 -0.71 19.93
C GLY A 452 8.29 -0.63 18.42
N ALA A 453 8.22 0.55 17.79
CA ALA A 453 8.60 0.71 16.38
C ALA A 453 10.02 0.17 16.12
N VAL A 454 10.19 -0.62 15.07
CA VAL A 454 11.44 -1.32 14.76
C VAL A 454 12.12 -0.68 13.55
N ASN A 455 13.33 -0.16 13.78
CA ASN A 455 14.22 0.25 12.70
C ASN A 455 15.15 -0.90 12.33
N ASN A 456 15.09 -1.35 11.07
CA ASN A 456 15.97 -2.39 10.56
C ASN A 456 17.37 -1.87 10.20
N GLY A 457 17.53 -0.56 10.05
CA GLY A 457 18.76 0.10 9.65
C GLY A 457 19.26 -0.25 8.24
N PRO A 458 20.48 0.20 7.89
CA PRO A 458 21.11 -0.12 6.62
C PRO A 458 21.30 -1.63 6.43
N GLN A 459 21.14 -2.11 5.18
CA GLN A 459 21.01 -3.54 4.85
C GLN A 459 22.28 -4.14 4.26
N MET A 460 22.45 -5.45 4.42
CA MET A 460 23.46 -6.23 3.70
C MET A 460 23.04 -6.49 2.23
N PRO A 461 23.96 -6.69 1.28
CA PRO A 461 25.42 -6.71 1.47
C PRO A 461 26.05 -5.32 1.57
N PHE A 462 27.05 -5.16 2.43
CA PHE A 462 27.89 -3.96 2.52
C PHE A 462 29.37 -4.37 2.52
N PRO A 463 29.98 -4.49 1.32
CA PRO A 463 31.31 -5.07 1.17
C PRO A 463 32.44 -4.16 1.68
N ALA A 464 33.58 -4.76 1.99
CA ALA A 464 34.78 -4.03 2.39
C ALA A 464 35.20 -3.01 1.32
N PRO A 465 35.76 -1.85 1.71
CA PRO A 465 36.21 -0.86 0.75
C PRO A 465 37.45 -1.33 -0.02
N GLU A 466 37.55 -0.95 -1.29
CA GLU A 466 38.73 -1.12 -2.12
C GLU A 466 39.76 -0.03 -1.79
N LEU A 467 41.01 -0.40 -1.60
CA LEU A 467 42.12 0.51 -1.25
C LEU A 467 43.16 0.53 -2.35
N ASN A 468 43.65 1.72 -2.67
CA ASN A 468 44.77 1.90 -3.60
C ASN A 468 45.73 2.97 -3.06
N ARG A 469 47.02 2.61 -2.83
CA ARG A 469 48.05 3.54 -2.37
C ARG A 469 48.68 4.23 -3.56
N ASN A 470 48.56 5.56 -3.61
CA ASN A 470 49.27 6.41 -4.54
C ASN A 470 50.44 7.09 -3.80
N LEU A 471 51.66 6.90 -4.30
CA LEU A 471 52.87 7.41 -3.66
C LEU A 471 52.89 8.95 -3.48
N PHE A 472 52.13 9.68 -4.27
CA PHE A 472 52.07 11.15 -4.26
C PHE A 472 50.77 11.75 -3.76
N ALA A 473 49.70 10.94 -3.65
CA ALA A 473 48.37 11.44 -3.35
C ALA A 473 47.71 10.78 -2.12
N GLY A 474 48.41 9.87 -1.42
CA GLY A 474 47.85 9.17 -0.27
C GLY A 474 47.13 7.86 -0.62
N ILE A 475 46.08 7.48 0.12
CA ILE A 475 45.32 6.25 -0.09
C ILE A 475 43.95 6.59 -0.61
N SER A 476 43.62 6.11 -1.81
CA SER A 476 42.26 6.15 -2.35
C SER A 476 41.46 5.01 -1.77
N ILE A 477 40.30 5.35 -1.24
CA ILE A 477 39.31 4.46 -0.59
C ILE A 477 38.06 4.53 -1.43
N ARG A 478 37.63 3.40 -1.99
CA ARG A 478 36.41 3.29 -2.83
C ARG A 478 35.46 2.28 -2.19
N TRP A 479 34.17 2.61 -2.12
CA TRP A 479 33.17 1.70 -1.59
C TRP A 479 31.86 1.80 -2.35
N THR A 480 31.10 0.72 -2.33
CA THR A 480 29.72 0.68 -2.79
C THR A 480 28.81 0.95 -1.61
N GLY A 481 27.87 1.88 -1.78
CA GLY A 481 26.85 2.18 -0.77
C GLY A 481 25.90 1.00 -0.52
N THR A 482 25.24 1.04 0.61
CA THR A 482 24.13 0.16 0.94
C THR A 482 22.81 0.91 0.88
N TRP A 483 21.70 0.24 1.09
CA TRP A 483 20.35 0.80 1.12
C TRP A 483 19.69 0.56 2.48
N ASP A 484 18.58 1.25 2.74
CA ASP A 484 17.77 1.10 3.93
C ASP A 484 16.29 0.97 3.55
N ALA A 485 15.55 0.09 4.25
CA ALA A 485 14.15 -0.18 3.94
C ALA A 485 13.19 0.97 4.30
N GLN A 486 13.62 1.93 5.12
CA GLN A 486 12.80 3.02 5.64
C GLN A 486 13.45 4.40 5.58
N ASN A 487 14.72 4.50 5.14
CA ASN A 487 15.47 5.73 4.99
C ASN A 487 16.13 5.79 3.64
N ARG A 488 15.82 6.81 2.85
CA ARG A 488 16.41 6.98 1.52
C ARG A 488 17.84 7.49 1.61
N GLU A 489 18.10 8.39 2.55
CA GLU A 489 19.43 8.99 2.74
C GLU A 489 20.21 8.24 3.82
N ILE A 490 21.45 7.90 3.47
CA ILE A 490 22.40 7.23 4.36
C ILE A 490 23.67 8.09 4.43
N ARG A 491 24.11 8.37 5.64
CA ARG A 491 25.39 9.02 5.91
C ARG A 491 26.48 7.96 5.98
N TYR A 492 27.51 8.11 5.18
CA TYR A 492 28.68 7.25 5.14
C TYR A 492 29.86 7.92 5.86
N GLU A 493 30.49 7.17 6.75
CA GLU A 493 31.64 7.61 7.54
C GLU A 493 32.86 6.74 7.20
N VAL A 494 33.92 7.34 6.64
CA VAL A 494 35.20 6.65 6.40
C VAL A 494 35.97 6.64 7.71
N MET A 495 36.21 5.44 8.22
CA MET A 495 36.96 5.20 9.45
C MET A 495 38.38 4.70 9.13
N ARG A 496 39.37 5.17 9.90
CA ARG A 496 40.74 4.72 9.84
C ARG A 496 41.19 4.17 11.19
N ALA A 497 41.91 3.07 11.23
CA ALA A 497 42.46 2.54 12.46
C ALA A 497 43.36 3.54 13.16
N GLY A 498 43.21 3.69 14.48
CA GLY A 498 43.94 4.67 15.30
C GLY A 498 43.29 6.06 15.38
N THR A 499 42.15 6.29 14.69
CA THR A 499 41.37 7.53 14.86
C THR A 499 40.07 7.23 15.58
N ALA A 500 39.66 8.11 16.50
CA ALA A 500 38.40 7.98 17.23
C ALA A 500 37.17 8.42 16.39
N ASN A 501 37.39 9.40 15.51
CA ASN A 501 36.34 10.01 14.67
C ASN A 501 36.51 9.61 13.20
N PRO A 502 35.44 9.70 12.41
CA PRO A 502 35.54 9.55 10.95
C PRO A 502 36.54 10.56 10.38
N ILE A 503 37.36 10.13 9.43
CA ILE A 503 38.27 11.01 8.69
C ILE A 503 37.57 11.69 7.51
N TYR A 504 36.42 11.19 7.10
CA TYR A 504 35.58 11.76 6.05
C TYR A 504 34.13 11.33 6.24
N THR A 505 33.19 12.20 5.87
CA THR A 505 31.75 11.91 5.86
C THR A 505 31.11 12.39 4.56
N THR A 506 30.14 11.63 4.05
CA THR A 506 29.33 12.01 2.91
C THR A 506 27.93 11.41 3.06
N THR A 507 26.95 11.93 2.33
CA THR A 507 25.58 11.40 2.30
C THR A 507 25.25 10.98 0.87
N SER A 508 24.53 9.88 0.72
CA SER A 508 24.02 9.43 -0.57
C SER A 508 22.67 8.77 -0.40
N SER A 509 21.78 9.02 -1.37
CA SER A 509 20.51 8.29 -1.49
C SER A 509 20.75 6.96 -2.19
N ALA A 510 20.14 5.88 -1.69
CA ALA A 510 20.24 4.56 -2.30
C ALA A 510 18.91 3.82 -2.24
N TRP A 511 18.69 3.00 -3.27
CA TRP A 511 17.65 2.01 -3.35
C TRP A 511 18.26 0.62 -3.50
N PRO A 512 17.56 -0.48 -3.19
CA PRO A 512 18.10 -1.84 -3.39
C PRO A 512 18.63 -2.10 -4.81
N TRP A 513 18.03 -1.46 -5.80
CA TRP A 513 18.35 -1.60 -7.23
C TRP A 513 19.30 -0.52 -7.78
N SER A 514 19.76 0.43 -6.97
CA SER A 514 20.62 1.53 -7.42
C SER A 514 21.71 1.87 -6.39
N ALA A 515 22.68 0.96 -6.23
CA ALA A 515 23.81 1.20 -5.37
C ALA A 515 24.75 2.27 -5.97
N THR A 516 25.13 3.26 -5.17
CA THR A 516 26.04 4.33 -5.55
C THR A 516 27.47 3.97 -5.15
N THR A 517 28.42 4.13 -6.06
CA THR A 517 29.85 4.02 -5.73
C THR A 517 30.39 5.39 -5.31
N MET A 518 31.07 5.42 -4.18
CA MET A 518 31.68 6.61 -3.58
C MET A 518 33.17 6.41 -3.40
N SER A 519 33.92 7.51 -3.31
CA SER A 519 35.37 7.47 -3.06
C SER A 519 35.81 8.67 -2.23
N PHE A 520 36.91 8.47 -1.50
CA PHE A 520 37.65 9.49 -0.77
C PHE A 520 39.16 9.21 -0.86
N THR A 521 39.99 10.22 -0.84
CA THR A 521 41.43 10.06 -0.77
C THR A 521 41.94 10.58 0.57
N ASP A 522 42.55 9.71 1.37
CA ASP A 522 43.22 10.05 2.62
C ASP A 522 44.67 10.48 2.31
N ASP A 523 44.88 11.78 2.16
CA ASP A 523 46.20 12.39 1.93
C ASP A 523 47.05 12.47 3.21
N GLN A 524 46.42 12.23 4.39
CA GLN A 524 47.08 12.16 5.70
C GLN A 524 47.33 10.72 6.16
N ALA A 525 47.28 9.77 5.23
CA ALA A 525 47.47 8.36 5.55
C ALA A 525 48.86 8.11 6.13
N PRO A 526 49.03 7.38 7.25
CA PRO A 526 50.33 7.06 7.80
C PRO A 526 51.13 6.15 6.86
N GLN A 527 52.47 6.18 7.03
CA GLN A 527 53.33 5.23 6.37
C GLN A 527 53.15 3.81 6.93
N GLY A 528 53.32 2.79 6.08
CA GLY A 528 53.15 1.39 6.45
C GLY A 528 51.71 0.92 6.40
N ARG A 529 51.44 -0.17 7.08
CA ARG A 529 50.11 -0.82 7.06
C ARG A 529 49.08 0.01 7.81
N VAL A 530 47.96 0.29 7.13
CA VAL A 530 46.80 1.00 7.68
C VAL A 530 45.51 0.28 7.30
N GLU A 531 44.50 0.35 8.18
CA GLU A 531 43.21 -0.29 7.99
C GLU A 531 42.09 0.76 7.90
N TYR A 532 41.12 0.50 7.00
CA TYR A 532 39.94 1.32 6.80
C TYR A 532 38.67 0.45 6.79
N TRP A 533 37.58 1.06 7.21
CA TRP A 533 36.21 0.52 7.06
C TRP A 533 35.24 1.68 6.87
N ILE A 534 34.05 1.38 6.36
CA ILE A 534 32.97 2.36 6.17
C ILE A 534 31.85 2.05 7.16
N ARG A 535 31.31 3.07 7.79
CA ARG A 535 30.08 3.01 8.57
C ARG A 535 28.97 3.67 7.77
N ALA A 536 27.85 2.97 7.55
CA ALA A 536 26.60 3.51 7.04
C ALA A 536 25.69 3.80 8.25
N VAL A 537 25.23 5.04 8.34
CA VAL A 537 24.39 5.53 9.45
C VAL A 537 23.12 6.10 8.86
N ASP A 538 21.96 5.58 9.24
CA ASP A 538 20.68 6.09 8.80
C ASP A 538 20.22 7.33 9.59
N ALA A 539 19.06 7.88 9.22
CA ALA A 539 18.49 9.05 9.89
C ALA A 539 18.00 8.75 11.32
N ASP A 540 17.70 7.49 11.62
CA ASP A 540 17.25 7.03 12.93
C ASP A 540 18.42 6.62 13.85
N GLY A 541 19.66 6.70 13.36
CA GLY A 541 20.90 6.43 14.10
C GLY A 541 21.36 4.98 14.11
N ALA A 542 20.71 4.07 13.34
CA ALA A 542 21.20 2.70 13.19
C ALA A 542 22.47 2.67 12.33
N VAL A 543 23.41 1.77 12.66
CA VAL A 543 24.74 1.71 12.06
C VAL A 543 25.03 0.32 11.53
N LEU A 544 25.46 0.25 10.26
CA LEU A 544 26.06 -0.93 9.65
C LEU A 544 27.52 -0.61 9.26
N SER A 545 28.43 -1.53 9.50
CA SER A 545 29.85 -1.36 9.13
C SER A 545 30.28 -2.39 8.10
N THR A 546 31.13 -1.98 7.15
CA THR A 546 31.80 -2.93 6.28
C THR A 546 32.83 -3.78 7.07
N PRO A 547 33.25 -4.92 6.53
CA PRO A 547 34.52 -5.51 6.92
C PRO A 547 35.67 -4.51 6.72
N ARG A 548 36.78 -4.72 7.46
CA ARG A 548 37.97 -3.88 7.32
C ARG A 548 38.79 -4.31 6.11
N SER A 549 39.34 -3.32 5.40
CA SER A 549 40.40 -3.49 4.39
C SER A 549 41.72 -2.93 4.89
N SER A 550 42.81 -3.57 4.57
CA SER A 550 44.15 -3.08 4.93
C SER A 550 45.07 -2.96 3.71
N ILE A 551 45.94 -1.97 3.74
CA ILE A 551 46.97 -1.73 2.70
C ILE A 551 48.27 -1.36 3.37
N GLY A 552 49.40 -1.87 2.84
CA GLY A 552 50.76 -1.62 3.29
C GLY A 552 51.51 -0.57 2.52
#